data_53847c88ae8fd3f66f77edef1241174f
#
_entry.id   53847c88ae8fd3f66f77edef1241174f
#
_cell.length_a   1.000
_cell.length_b   1.000
_cell.length_c   1.000
_cell.angle_alpha   90.00
_cell.angle_beta   90.00
_cell.angle_gamma   90.00
#
_symmetry.space_group_name_H-M   'P 1'
#
loop_
_entity.id
_entity.type
_entity.pdbx_description
1 polymer ?
#
loop_
_entity_poly.entity_id
_entity_poly.type
_entity_poly.pdbx_seq_one_letter_code
_entity_poly.pdbx_strand_id
1 'polypeptide(L)'
;AYTAVAAAMIGLQYRYREILCTSVSNTVVLIMLYLQIQNPVVFLDTTTGIGNGTAFESQLEDRLRRKGEGYVLTIHLSKFYHIHTILGTENSNELLREIGEYLYDLCGKFHVFHTAGDAFTVFADTKEQCERLKCEIQKRFESDWVVQENRIALDMETVVQHYPTDFKAMAEYYGMREFLLENAGKSGAQVIVEADADMIAQYRRRRKVEIAVARAIREKGFLVYYQPV
;
A
#
# COMPACT_ATOMS: atom_id res chain seq x y z
N ALA A 1 -14.92 -1.12 -26.07
CA ALA A 1 -15.81 0.05 -26.20
C ALA A 1 -15.33 1.02 -27.29
N TYR A 2 -14.08 1.47 -27.31
CA TYR A 2 -13.56 2.47 -28.27
C TYR A 2 -13.61 2.00 -29.74
N THR A 3 -13.25 0.74 -30.00
CA THR A 3 -13.29 0.16 -31.35
C THR A 3 -14.69 0.08 -31.93
N ALA A 4 -15.72 -0.16 -31.09
CA ALA A 4 -17.10 -0.20 -31.51
C ALA A 4 -17.62 1.20 -31.91
N VAL A 5 -17.27 2.23 -31.16
CA VAL A 5 -17.62 3.63 -31.47
C VAL A 5 -16.95 4.08 -32.77
N ALA A 6 -15.66 3.78 -32.95
CA ALA A 6 -14.95 4.12 -34.18
C ALA A 6 -15.56 3.40 -35.41
N ALA A 7 -15.90 2.11 -35.30
CA ALA A 7 -16.54 1.36 -36.39
C ALA A 7 -17.93 1.91 -36.75
N ALA A 8 -18.75 2.28 -35.76
CA ALA A 8 -20.06 2.89 -35.98
C ALA A 8 -19.95 4.23 -36.70
N MET A 9 -18.96 5.06 -36.31
CA MET A 9 -18.74 6.37 -36.94
C MET A 9 -18.21 6.26 -38.37
N ILE A 10 -17.37 5.27 -38.67
CA ILE A 10 -16.95 4.98 -40.06
C ILE A 10 -18.14 4.54 -40.90
N GLY A 11 -19.00 3.67 -40.38
CA GLY A 11 -20.26 3.28 -41.08
C GLY A 11 -21.19 4.46 -41.35
N LEU A 12 -21.30 5.36 -40.38
CA LEU A 12 -22.15 6.58 -40.54
C LEU A 12 -21.55 7.52 -41.61
N GLN A 13 -20.24 7.70 -41.64
CA GLN A 13 -19.56 8.52 -42.64
C GLN A 13 -19.68 7.93 -44.05
N TYR A 14 -19.66 6.61 -44.17
CA TYR A 14 -19.89 5.95 -45.48
C TYR A 14 -21.32 6.25 -46.02
N ARG A 15 -22.30 6.35 -45.12
CA ARG A 15 -23.72 6.67 -45.47
C ARG A 15 -23.95 8.17 -45.74
N TYR A 16 -23.23 9.05 -44.99
CA TYR A 16 -23.39 10.51 -45.07
C TYR A 16 -22.03 11.18 -45.32
N ARG A 17 -21.64 11.25 -46.58
CA ARG A 17 -20.32 11.71 -47.04
C ARG A 17 -19.98 13.16 -46.67
N GLU A 18 -21.00 13.99 -46.40
CA GLU A 18 -20.82 15.41 -46.08
C GLU A 18 -20.49 15.68 -44.60
N ILE A 19 -20.58 14.67 -43.77
CA ILE A 19 -20.35 14.81 -42.32
C ILE A 19 -18.98 14.24 -41.98
N LEU A 20 -18.11 15.08 -41.41
CA LEU A 20 -16.75 14.67 -40.94
C LEU A 20 -16.81 13.85 -39.65
N CYS A 21 -17.56 12.74 -39.65
CA CYS A 21 -17.77 11.89 -38.48
C CYS A 21 -16.47 11.29 -37.93
N THR A 22 -15.50 10.94 -38.79
CA THR A 22 -14.20 10.38 -38.38
C THR A 22 -13.34 11.36 -37.60
N SER A 23 -13.33 12.65 -37.99
CA SER A 23 -12.59 13.67 -37.25
C SER A 23 -13.19 13.89 -35.86
N VAL A 24 -14.52 13.96 -35.75
CA VAL A 24 -15.21 14.08 -34.46
C VAL A 24 -14.95 12.85 -33.59
N SER A 25 -15.03 11.64 -34.14
CA SER A 25 -14.74 10.40 -33.44
C SER A 25 -13.32 10.36 -32.90
N ASN A 26 -12.30 10.70 -33.72
CA ASN A 26 -10.91 10.77 -33.31
C ASN A 26 -10.69 11.79 -32.18
N THR A 27 -11.32 12.95 -32.28
CA THR A 27 -11.25 13.98 -31.24
C THR A 27 -11.84 13.48 -29.93
N VAL A 28 -13.01 12.83 -29.96
CA VAL A 28 -13.66 12.26 -28.77
C VAL A 28 -12.79 11.15 -28.15
N VAL A 29 -12.23 10.26 -28.98
CA VAL A 29 -11.31 9.21 -28.50
C VAL A 29 -10.05 9.79 -27.87
N LEU A 30 -9.46 10.82 -28.48
CA LEU A 30 -8.29 11.51 -27.93
C LEU A 30 -8.61 12.22 -26.62
N ILE A 31 -9.76 12.88 -26.50
CA ILE A 31 -10.21 13.49 -25.25
C ILE A 31 -10.43 12.43 -24.18
N MET A 32 -11.08 11.31 -24.50
CA MET A 32 -11.28 10.22 -23.55
C MET A 32 -9.96 9.60 -23.09
N LEU A 33 -9.02 9.38 -24.00
CA LEU A 33 -7.66 8.89 -23.65
C LEU A 33 -6.92 9.91 -22.78
N TYR A 34 -7.01 11.19 -23.12
CA TYR A 34 -6.42 12.28 -22.33
C TYR A 34 -7.00 12.32 -20.91
N LEU A 35 -8.31 12.26 -20.75
CA LEU A 35 -8.96 12.23 -19.44
C LEU A 35 -8.60 10.96 -18.65
N GLN A 36 -8.43 9.83 -19.32
CA GLN A 36 -8.04 8.57 -18.67
C GLN A 36 -6.58 8.58 -18.21
N ILE A 37 -5.67 9.17 -19.00
CA ILE A 37 -4.25 9.33 -18.66
C ILE A 37 -4.07 10.38 -17.56
N GLN A 38 -4.90 11.43 -17.57
CA GLN A 38 -4.84 12.55 -16.61
C GLN A 38 -5.67 12.33 -15.34
N ASN A 39 -6.23 11.15 -15.12
CA ASN A 39 -7.00 10.92 -13.90
C ASN A 39 -6.05 10.58 -12.71
N PRO A 40 -5.41 11.58 -12.06
CA PRO A 40 -4.50 11.36 -10.94
C PRO A 40 -5.23 10.82 -9.71
N VAL A 41 -6.56 10.95 -9.66
CA VAL A 41 -7.45 10.50 -8.58
C VAL A 41 -7.34 8.99 -8.35
N VAL A 42 -6.96 8.20 -9.38
CA VAL A 42 -6.76 6.75 -9.23
C VAL A 42 -5.55 6.41 -8.37
N PHE A 43 -4.54 7.27 -8.32
CA PHE A 43 -3.25 7.01 -7.66
C PHE A 43 -2.97 7.90 -6.45
N LEU A 44 -3.85 8.85 -6.15
CA LEU A 44 -3.71 9.73 -4.99
C LEU A 44 -4.74 9.38 -3.92
N ASP A 45 -4.32 9.49 -2.68
CA ASP A 45 -5.22 9.44 -1.53
C ASP A 45 -5.90 10.80 -1.34
N THR A 46 -7.22 10.81 -1.24
CA THR A 46 -8.01 12.05 -1.17
C THR A 46 -7.87 12.80 0.16
N THR A 47 -7.46 12.11 1.21
CA THR A 47 -7.28 12.68 2.55
C THR A 47 -5.94 13.36 2.68
N THR A 48 -4.88 12.67 2.26
CA THR A 48 -3.48 13.09 2.49
C THR A 48 -2.84 13.75 1.27
N GLY A 49 -3.40 13.54 0.06
CA GLY A 49 -2.83 14.04 -1.19
C GLY A 49 -1.57 13.32 -1.69
N ILE A 50 -1.04 12.37 -0.94
CA ILE A 50 0.07 11.52 -1.35
C ILE A 50 -0.40 10.30 -2.16
N GLY A 51 0.52 9.43 -2.61
CA GLY A 51 0.15 8.20 -3.30
C GLY A 51 -0.75 7.31 -2.43
N ASN A 52 -1.71 6.63 -3.04
CA ASN A 52 -2.57 5.67 -2.35
C ASN A 52 -2.05 4.23 -2.48
N GLY A 53 -2.79 3.26 -1.92
CA GLY A 53 -2.45 1.83 -1.99
C GLY A 53 -2.27 1.32 -3.42
N THR A 54 -3.09 1.76 -4.37
CA THR A 54 -2.99 1.37 -5.79
C THR A 54 -1.68 1.87 -6.41
N ALA A 55 -1.27 3.10 -6.07
CA ALA A 55 0.01 3.66 -6.51
C ALA A 55 1.19 2.87 -5.94
N PHE A 56 1.13 2.53 -4.65
CA PHE A 56 2.11 1.71 -3.99
C PHE A 56 2.25 0.32 -4.65
N GLU A 57 1.13 -0.39 -4.83
CA GLU A 57 1.11 -1.71 -5.46
C GLU A 57 1.72 -1.68 -6.85
N SER A 58 1.30 -0.73 -7.68
CA SER A 58 1.81 -0.56 -9.04
C SER A 58 3.33 -0.31 -9.05
N GLN A 59 3.83 0.53 -8.14
CA GLN A 59 5.26 0.81 -8.06
C GLN A 59 6.06 -0.38 -7.52
N LEU A 60 5.56 -1.07 -6.50
CA LEU A 60 6.23 -2.24 -5.94
C LEU A 60 6.31 -3.37 -6.98
N GLU A 61 5.21 -3.65 -7.70
CA GLU A 61 5.22 -4.64 -8.79
C GLU A 61 6.23 -4.29 -9.89
N ASP A 62 6.35 -3.02 -10.24
CA ASP A 62 7.31 -2.55 -11.23
C ASP A 62 8.76 -2.74 -10.76
N ARG A 63 9.04 -2.43 -9.49
CA ARG A 63 10.35 -2.64 -8.85
C ARG A 63 10.72 -4.13 -8.81
N LEU A 64 9.78 -5.00 -8.41
CA LEU A 64 9.97 -6.45 -8.39
C LEU A 64 10.19 -7.02 -9.79
N ARG A 65 9.43 -6.58 -10.78
CA ARG A 65 9.57 -7.00 -12.18
C ARG A 65 10.95 -6.63 -12.77
N ARG A 66 11.45 -5.45 -12.44
CA ARG A 66 12.79 -4.99 -12.85
C ARG A 66 13.91 -5.69 -12.08
N LYS A 67 13.58 -6.61 -11.17
CA LYS A 67 14.54 -7.28 -10.26
C LYS A 67 15.35 -6.27 -9.45
N GLY A 68 14.70 -5.17 -9.07
CA GLY A 68 15.29 -4.17 -8.19
C GLY A 68 15.50 -4.72 -6.79
N GLU A 69 16.34 -4.04 -6.05
CA GLU A 69 16.60 -4.27 -4.64
C GLU A 69 16.25 -3.00 -3.86
N GLY A 70 15.75 -3.15 -2.64
CA GLY A 70 15.40 -2.02 -1.78
C GLY A 70 14.56 -2.43 -0.60
N TYR A 71 14.11 -1.43 0.14
CA TYR A 71 13.38 -1.60 1.39
C TYR A 71 12.00 -0.98 1.31
N VAL A 72 11.07 -1.62 2.00
CA VAL A 72 9.72 -1.11 2.21
C VAL A 72 9.53 -0.96 3.71
N LEU A 73 9.26 0.27 4.16
CA LEU A 73 8.93 0.57 5.54
C LEU A 73 7.42 0.81 5.61
N THR A 74 6.70 -0.01 6.35
CA THR A 74 5.27 0.19 6.61
C THR A 74 5.09 0.69 8.02
N ILE A 75 4.53 1.88 8.17
CA ILE A 75 4.25 2.57 9.42
C ILE A 75 2.77 2.37 9.70
N HIS A 76 2.44 1.62 10.73
CA HIS A 76 1.08 1.38 11.19
C HIS A 76 0.82 2.22 12.45
N LEU A 77 -0.25 3.00 12.45
CA LEU A 77 -0.67 3.83 13.57
C LEU A 77 -1.50 2.99 14.53
N SER A 78 -0.86 2.53 15.61
CA SER A 78 -1.53 1.67 16.59
C SER A 78 -2.68 2.40 17.25
N LYS A 79 -3.83 1.70 17.40
CA LYS A 79 -5.03 2.25 18.02
C LYS A 79 -5.63 3.49 17.34
N PHE A 80 -5.30 3.75 16.09
CA PHE A 80 -5.81 4.92 15.34
C PHE A 80 -7.34 5.00 15.34
N TYR A 81 -8.03 3.87 15.33
CA TYR A 81 -9.48 3.83 15.46
C TYR A 81 -9.99 4.53 16.74
N HIS A 82 -9.32 4.36 17.87
CA HIS A 82 -9.69 5.05 19.11
C HIS A 82 -9.46 6.56 19.02
N ILE A 83 -8.33 6.94 18.40
CA ILE A 83 -7.99 8.35 18.17
C ILE A 83 -9.05 8.98 17.26
N HIS A 84 -9.40 8.31 16.16
CA HIS A 84 -10.48 8.75 15.27
C HIS A 84 -11.82 8.90 15.98
N THR A 85 -12.16 8.00 16.92
CA THR A 85 -13.41 8.09 17.70
C THR A 85 -13.43 9.30 18.63
N ILE A 86 -12.27 9.67 19.18
CA ILE A 86 -12.15 10.81 20.12
C ILE A 86 -12.10 12.14 19.37
N LEU A 87 -11.31 12.22 18.30
CA LEU A 87 -11.07 13.46 17.55
C LEU A 87 -12.20 13.79 16.55
N GLY A 88 -12.96 12.79 16.14
CA GLY A 88 -13.87 12.88 15.01
C GLY A 88 -13.16 12.85 13.65
N THR A 89 -13.95 12.77 12.59
CA THR A 89 -13.45 12.54 11.22
C THR A 89 -12.57 13.68 10.70
N GLU A 90 -12.97 14.93 10.95
CA GLU A 90 -12.26 16.10 10.39
C GLU A 90 -10.85 16.22 10.97
N ASN A 91 -10.71 16.21 12.28
CA ASN A 91 -9.42 16.32 12.95
C ASN A 91 -8.52 15.11 12.70
N SER A 92 -9.11 13.92 12.58
CA SER A 92 -8.36 12.71 12.23
C SER A 92 -7.81 12.77 10.81
N ASN A 93 -8.59 13.30 9.88
CA ASN A 93 -8.13 13.52 8.50
C ASN A 93 -7.03 14.58 8.43
N GLU A 94 -7.12 15.64 9.25
CA GLU A 94 -6.07 16.64 9.36
C GLU A 94 -4.78 16.04 9.92
N LEU A 95 -4.89 15.19 10.95
CA LEU A 95 -3.74 14.45 11.50
C LEU A 95 -3.08 13.55 10.45
N LEU A 96 -3.87 12.79 9.69
CA LEU A 96 -3.32 11.97 8.60
C LEU A 96 -2.64 12.81 7.52
N ARG A 97 -3.18 14.01 7.24
CA ARG A 97 -2.56 14.95 6.28
C ARG A 97 -1.22 15.45 6.78
N GLU A 98 -1.12 15.87 8.04
CA GLU A 98 0.15 16.31 8.63
C GLU A 98 1.22 15.20 8.63
N ILE A 99 0.81 13.95 8.95
CA ILE A 99 1.71 12.80 8.87
C ILE A 99 2.16 12.57 7.41
N GLY A 100 1.22 12.63 6.48
CA GLY A 100 1.51 12.49 5.06
C GLY A 100 2.46 13.57 4.53
N GLU A 101 2.26 14.82 4.90
CA GLU A 101 3.14 15.96 4.55
C GLU A 101 4.55 15.77 5.13
N TYR A 102 4.65 15.42 6.41
CA TYR A 102 5.94 15.12 7.03
C TYR A 102 6.71 14.01 6.29
N LEU A 103 6.03 12.90 6.00
CA LEU A 103 6.65 11.78 5.28
C LEU A 103 7.01 12.15 3.84
N TYR A 104 6.18 12.99 3.20
CA TYR A 104 6.46 13.49 1.86
C TYR A 104 7.72 14.37 1.83
N ASP A 105 7.87 15.28 2.78
CA ASP A 105 9.04 16.14 2.88
C ASP A 105 10.31 15.33 3.20
N LEU A 106 10.17 14.27 3.99
CA LEU A 106 11.28 13.39 4.35
C LEU A 106 11.74 12.49 3.19
N CYS A 107 10.79 11.95 2.40
CA CYS A 107 11.04 10.88 1.43
C CYS A 107 10.89 11.31 -0.04
N GLY A 108 10.14 12.38 -0.32
CA GLY A 108 9.78 12.84 -1.66
C GLY A 108 8.57 12.10 -2.27
N LYS A 109 8.00 12.73 -3.28
CA LYS A 109 6.67 12.43 -3.87
C LYS A 109 6.43 10.97 -4.28
N PHE A 110 7.45 10.29 -4.78
CA PHE A 110 7.28 8.96 -5.36
C PHE A 110 7.72 7.84 -4.41
N HIS A 111 7.95 8.16 -3.14
CA HIS A 111 8.45 7.21 -2.18
C HIS A 111 7.55 7.03 -0.96
N VAL A 112 6.44 7.78 -0.87
CA VAL A 112 5.52 7.74 0.26
C VAL A 112 4.07 7.53 -0.21
N PHE A 113 3.35 6.68 0.52
CA PHE A 113 1.98 6.28 0.20
C PHE A 113 1.15 6.12 1.47
N HIS A 114 -0.11 6.54 1.40
CA HIS A 114 -1.13 6.21 2.38
C HIS A 114 -1.84 4.93 1.91
N THR A 115 -1.44 3.79 2.46
CA THR A 115 -1.84 2.47 1.95
C THR A 115 -3.07 1.89 2.60
N ALA A 116 -3.42 2.35 3.79
CA ALA A 116 -4.65 2.04 4.51
C ALA A 116 -5.01 3.20 5.44
N GLY A 117 -6.21 3.22 6.00
CA GLY A 117 -6.68 4.32 6.87
C GLY A 117 -5.78 4.65 8.06
N ASP A 118 -4.94 3.71 8.49
CA ASP A 118 -4.03 3.81 9.62
C ASP A 118 -2.58 3.41 9.24
N ALA A 119 -2.27 3.33 7.93
CA ALA A 119 -0.96 2.85 7.51
C ALA A 119 -0.35 3.69 6.38
N PHE A 120 0.88 4.07 6.58
CA PHE A 120 1.73 4.70 5.58
C PHE A 120 2.84 3.74 5.15
N THR A 121 3.23 3.81 3.89
CA THR A 121 4.30 2.97 3.36
C THR A 121 5.32 3.84 2.63
N VAL A 122 6.60 3.57 2.86
CA VAL A 122 7.72 4.33 2.34
C VAL A 122 8.72 3.40 1.65
N PHE A 123 9.23 3.80 0.48
CA PHE A 123 10.35 3.13 -0.17
C PHE A 123 11.68 3.75 0.24
N ALA A 124 12.67 2.87 0.47
CA ALA A 124 14.07 3.24 0.55
C ALA A 124 14.88 2.40 -0.45
N ASP A 125 15.71 3.06 -1.24
CA ASP A 125 16.45 2.39 -2.31
C ASP A 125 17.78 1.79 -1.80
N THR A 126 18.30 2.29 -0.67
CA THR A 126 19.54 1.78 -0.05
C THR A 126 19.35 1.52 1.43
N LYS A 127 20.26 0.72 2.00
CA LYS A 127 20.26 0.41 3.43
C LYS A 127 20.49 1.67 4.28
N GLU A 128 21.40 2.54 3.85
CA GLU A 128 21.72 3.79 4.54
C GLU A 128 20.49 4.72 4.58
N GLN A 129 19.75 4.78 3.47
CA GLN A 129 18.50 5.53 3.40
C GLN A 129 17.45 4.93 4.34
N CYS A 130 17.32 3.60 4.36
CA CYS A 130 16.40 2.91 5.25
C CYS A 130 16.69 3.20 6.72
N GLU A 131 17.97 3.09 7.16
CA GLU A 131 18.38 3.37 8.53
C GLU A 131 18.11 4.83 8.92
N ARG A 132 18.41 5.77 8.02
CA ARG A 132 18.08 7.18 8.24
C ARG A 132 16.59 7.40 8.42
N LEU A 133 15.76 6.84 7.53
CA LEU A 133 14.31 6.98 7.60
C LEU A 133 13.74 6.38 8.90
N LYS A 134 14.21 5.22 9.32
CA LYS A 134 13.81 4.63 10.61
C LYS A 134 14.07 5.58 11.77
N CYS A 135 15.28 6.13 11.83
CA CYS A 135 15.68 7.04 12.90
C CYS A 135 14.83 8.33 12.91
N GLU A 136 14.64 8.97 11.75
CA GLU A 136 13.88 10.23 11.65
C GLU A 136 12.38 10.01 11.95
N ILE A 137 11.80 8.93 11.44
CA ILE A 137 10.40 8.58 11.70
C ILE A 137 10.22 8.30 13.19
N GLN A 138 11.05 7.44 13.80
CA GLN A 138 10.97 7.13 15.21
C GLN A 138 11.06 8.39 16.07
N LYS A 139 12.06 9.23 15.82
CA LYS A 139 12.26 10.49 16.55
C LYS A 139 11.06 11.45 16.42
N ARG A 140 10.42 11.52 15.23
CA ARG A 140 9.23 12.36 15.04
C ARG A 140 8.04 11.86 15.84
N PHE A 141 7.84 10.55 15.88
CA PHE A 141 6.72 9.94 16.61
C PHE A 141 6.92 9.87 18.14
N GLU A 142 8.13 10.14 18.64
CA GLU A 142 8.37 10.38 20.07
C GLU A 142 7.80 11.72 20.55
N SER A 143 7.50 12.63 19.61
CA SER A 143 6.92 13.93 19.89
C SER A 143 5.45 13.95 19.53
N ASP A 144 4.66 14.71 20.31
CA ASP A 144 3.25 14.90 20.04
C ASP A 144 3.00 15.51 18.65
N TRP A 145 1.90 15.09 18.06
CA TRP A 145 1.30 15.74 16.89
C TRP A 145 0.32 16.80 17.37
N VAL A 146 0.27 17.93 16.68
CA VAL A 146 -0.59 19.04 17.07
C VAL A 146 -1.62 19.26 15.97
N VAL A 147 -2.87 18.96 16.24
CA VAL A 147 -3.98 19.23 15.33
C VAL A 147 -4.88 20.24 15.99
N GLN A 148 -4.99 21.43 15.41
CA GLN A 148 -5.62 22.59 15.99
C GLN A 148 -5.00 22.90 17.37
N GLU A 149 -5.74 22.75 18.46
CA GLU A 149 -5.27 22.97 19.84
C GLU A 149 -4.94 21.67 20.59
N ASN A 150 -5.16 20.50 19.97
CA ASN A 150 -4.99 19.21 20.59
C ASN A 150 -3.57 18.65 20.37
N ARG A 151 -2.95 18.21 21.47
CA ARG A 151 -1.69 17.45 21.40
C ARG A 151 -2.02 15.96 21.45
N ILE A 152 -1.50 15.23 20.48
CA ILE A 152 -1.84 13.83 20.25
C ILE A 152 -0.56 13.01 20.23
N ALA A 153 -0.37 12.17 21.24
CA ALA A 153 0.65 11.14 21.22
C ALA A 153 0.18 9.97 20.34
N LEU A 154 1.00 9.57 19.39
CA LEU A 154 0.71 8.45 18.49
C LEU A 154 1.66 7.29 18.76
N ASP A 155 1.10 6.11 19.02
CA ASP A 155 1.84 4.86 19.01
C ASP A 155 1.98 4.40 17.55
N MET A 156 3.17 3.94 17.17
CA MET A 156 3.40 3.38 15.85
C MET A 156 4.11 2.03 15.90
N GLU A 157 3.81 1.20 14.94
CA GLU A 157 4.53 -0.04 14.64
C GLU A 157 5.08 0.07 13.23
N THR A 158 6.39 0.02 13.08
CA THR A 158 7.04 0.07 11.77
C THR A 158 7.60 -1.28 11.41
N VAL A 159 7.15 -1.81 10.27
CA VAL A 159 7.66 -3.05 9.69
C VAL A 159 8.60 -2.70 8.55
N VAL A 160 9.81 -3.26 8.59
CA VAL A 160 10.80 -3.09 7.54
C VAL A 160 10.99 -4.42 6.82
N GLN A 161 10.84 -4.40 5.50
CA GLN A 161 11.00 -5.55 4.63
C GLN A 161 11.98 -5.23 3.49
N HIS A 162 12.91 -6.15 3.23
CA HIS A 162 13.89 -6.04 2.15
C HIS A 162 13.49 -6.91 0.96
N TYR A 163 13.28 -6.31 -0.21
CA TYR A 163 13.06 -7.06 -1.44
C TYR A 163 14.35 -7.14 -2.26
N PRO A 164 14.64 -8.25 -2.94
CA PRO A 164 13.84 -9.48 -3.08
C PRO A 164 14.13 -10.56 -2.02
N THR A 165 14.79 -10.24 -0.91
CA THR A 165 15.24 -11.21 0.10
C THR A 165 14.07 -11.77 0.90
N ASP A 166 13.22 -10.89 1.45
CA ASP A 166 12.12 -11.28 2.35
C ASP A 166 10.91 -11.73 1.55
N PHE A 167 10.65 -11.04 0.44
CA PHE A 167 9.54 -11.35 -0.47
C PHE A 167 9.90 -11.07 -1.93
N LYS A 168 9.19 -11.75 -2.86
CA LYS A 168 9.39 -11.63 -4.32
C LYS A 168 8.10 -11.32 -5.08
N ALA A 169 6.97 -11.30 -4.38
CA ALA A 169 5.67 -11.05 -4.96
C ALA A 169 4.77 -10.29 -3.97
N MET A 170 3.77 -9.56 -4.47
CA MET A 170 2.83 -8.79 -3.65
C MET A 170 2.15 -9.63 -2.56
N ALA A 171 1.72 -10.86 -2.91
CA ALA A 171 1.08 -11.74 -1.92
C ALA A 171 2.03 -12.16 -0.78
N GLU A 172 3.34 -12.22 -1.06
CA GLU A 172 4.36 -12.48 -0.03
C GLU A 172 4.61 -11.25 0.83
N TYR A 173 4.66 -10.07 0.22
CA TYR A 173 4.79 -8.79 0.93
C TYR A 173 3.68 -8.63 1.98
N TYR A 174 2.41 -8.76 1.55
CA TYR A 174 1.29 -8.61 2.48
C TYR A 174 1.30 -9.67 3.58
N GLY A 175 1.51 -10.93 3.24
CA GLY A 175 1.55 -11.99 4.23
C GLY A 175 2.71 -11.86 5.23
N MET A 176 3.88 -11.45 4.78
CA MET A 176 5.03 -11.20 5.66
C MET A 176 4.77 -9.96 6.53
N ARG A 177 4.20 -8.90 5.99
CA ARG A 177 3.84 -7.70 6.74
C ARG A 177 2.91 -8.02 7.91
N GLU A 178 1.82 -8.76 7.65
CA GLU A 178 0.88 -9.18 8.70
C GLU A 178 1.59 -10.02 9.77
N PHE A 179 2.41 -10.99 9.35
CA PHE A 179 3.18 -11.80 10.28
C PHE A 179 4.11 -10.97 11.17
N LEU A 180 4.77 -9.96 10.62
CA LEU A 180 5.66 -9.08 11.36
C LEU A 180 4.87 -8.16 12.31
N LEU A 181 3.71 -7.62 11.90
CA LEU A 181 2.83 -6.83 12.74
C LEU A 181 2.25 -7.66 13.91
N GLU A 182 1.87 -8.91 13.70
CA GLU A 182 1.44 -9.81 14.79
C GLU A 182 2.53 -9.98 15.86
N ASN A 183 3.81 -9.89 15.48
CA ASN A 183 4.92 -9.96 16.41
C ASN A 183 5.31 -8.59 17.01
N ALA A 184 5.06 -7.49 16.30
CA ALA A 184 5.28 -6.12 16.76
C ALA A 184 4.43 -5.76 17.97
N GLY A 185 3.13 -6.02 17.92
CA GLY A 185 2.15 -5.63 18.95
C GLY A 185 2.39 -6.19 20.36
N LYS A 186 3.45 -6.96 20.56
CA LYS A 186 3.85 -7.49 21.87
C LYS A 186 4.92 -6.65 22.57
N SER A 187 5.47 -5.63 21.93
CA SER A 187 6.73 -5.01 22.38
C SER A 187 6.64 -3.56 22.87
N GLY A 188 5.50 -2.85 22.77
CA GLY A 188 5.36 -1.47 23.32
C GLY A 188 4.95 -0.40 22.30
N ALA A 189 5.07 0.88 22.67
CA ALA A 189 4.44 2.01 21.99
C ALA A 189 5.10 2.44 20.67
N GLN A 190 6.39 2.21 20.49
CA GLN A 190 7.15 2.65 19.31
C GLN A 190 8.07 1.52 18.86
N VAL A 191 7.54 0.60 18.07
CA VAL A 191 8.24 -0.63 17.71
C VAL A 191 8.65 -0.62 16.25
N ILE A 192 9.92 -0.93 15.99
CA ILE A 192 10.41 -1.21 14.64
C ILE A 192 10.75 -2.70 14.57
N VAL A 193 10.11 -3.41 13.66
CA VAL A 193 10.34 -4.83 13.40
C VAL A 193 10.96 -5.00 12.02
N GLU A 194 12.14 -5.59 12.00
CA GLU A 194 12.78 -6.00 10.75
C GLU A 194 12.67 -7.52 10.58
N ALA A 195 12.44 -7.95 9.35
CA ALA A 195 12.45 -9.36 9.03
C ALA A 195 13.86 -9.93 9.17
N ASP A 196 14.08 -10.78 10.15
CA ASP A 196 15.30 -11.56 10.27
C ASP A 196 15.16 -12.94 9.59
N ALA A 197 16.27 -13.66 9.48
CA ALA A 197 16.29 -14.97 8.84
C ALA A 197 15.37 -16.00 9.51
N ASP A 198 15.24 -15.92 10.84
CA ASP A 198 14.40 -16.83 11.62
C ASP A 198 12.92 -16.51 11.43
N MET A 199 12.56 -15.24 11.46
CA MET A 199 11.19 -14.77 11.17
C MET A 199 10.76 -15.14 9.75
N ILE A 200 11.63 -14.97 8.76
CA ILE A 200 11.37 -15.37 7.38
C ILE A 200 11.15 -16.89 7.29
N ALA A 201 11.97 -17.68 7.98
CA ALA A 201 11.81 -19.13 8.01
C ALA A 201 10.51 -19.58 8.70
N GLN A 202 10.15 -18.94 9.82
CA GLN A 202 8.88 -19.19 10.53
C GLN A 202 7.66 -18.83 9.64
N TYR A 203 7.67 -17.67 9.02
CA TYR A 203 6.62 -17.26 8.09
C TYR A 203 6.45 -18.26 6.94
N ARG A 204 7.56 -18.63 6.29
CA ARG A 204 7.53 -19.61 5.20
C ARG A 204 7.00 -20.97 5.63
N ARG A 205 7.35 -21.40 6.85
CA ARG A 205 6.82 -22.65 7.45
C ARG A 205 5.32 -22.54 7.72
N ARG A 206 4.87 -21.44 8.38
CA ARG A 206 3.44 -21.18 8.65
C ARG A 206 2.63 -21.22 7.36
N ARG A 207 3.09 -20.51 6.33
CA ARG A 207 2.41 -20.47 5.03
C ARG A 207 2.31 -21.83 4.35
N LYS A 208 3.38 -22.65 4.43
CA LYS A 208 3.31 -24.03 3.90
C LYS A 208 2.26 -24.86 4.63
N VAL A 209 2.17 -24.73 5.94
CA VAL A 209 1.16 -25.43 6.74
C VAL A 209 -0.25 -24.96 6.39
N GLU A 210 -0.48 -23.66 6.29
CA GLU A 210 -1.78 -23.08 5.91
C GLU A 210 -2.24 -23.57 4.53
N ILE A 211 -1.35 -23.59 3.55
CA ILE A 211 -1.64 -24.12 2.21
C ILE A 211 -1.97 -25.63 2.27
N ALA A 212 -1.19 -26.40 3.03
CA ALA A 212 -1.43 -27.84 3.18
C ALA A 212 -2.77 -28.13 3.88
N VAL A 213 -3.10 -27.36 4.92
CA VAL A 213 -4.38 -27.47 5.63
C VAL A 213 -5.55 -27.10 4.70
N ALA A 214 -5.46 -25.98 4.00
CA ALA A 214 -6.48 -25.55 3.05
C ALA A 214 -6.73 -26.59 1.94
N ARG A 215 -5.65 -27.21 1.47
CA ARG A 215 -5.73 -28.32 0.49
C ARG A 215 -6.38 -29.54 1.10
N ALA A 216 -5.98 -29.97 2.30
CA ALA A 216 -6.53 -31.12 2.99
C ALA A 216 -8.04 -30.98 3.29
N ILE A 217 -8.49 -29.73 3.65
CA ILE A 217 -9.92 -29.43 3.82
C ILE A 217 -10.67 -29.66 2.50
N ARG A 218 -10.14 -29.11 1.40
CA ARG A 218 -10.76 -29.21 0.07
C ARG A 218 -10.85 -30.67 -0.42
N GLU A 219 -9.81 -31.45 -0.19
CA GLU A 219 -9.67 -32.83 -0.61
C GLU A 219 -10.27 -33.81 0.40
N LYS A 220 -10.90 -33.36 1.51
CA LYS A 220 -11.40 -34.16 2.62
C LYS A 220 -10.36 -35.16 3.18
N GLY A 221 -9.09 -34.75 3.18
CA GLY A 221 -7.94 -35.56 3.54
C GLY A 221 -7.63 -35.65 5.03
N PHE A 222 -8.50 -35.17 5.92
CA PHE A 222 -8.30 -35.25 7.36
C PHE A 222 -8.71 -36.63 7.89
N LEU A 223 -7.83 -37.25 8.66
CA LEU A 223 -8.09 -38.46 9.43
C LEU A 223 -8.18 -38.10 10.91
N VAL A 224 -9.24 -38.59 11.57
CA VAL A 224 -9.41 -38.41 13.02
C VAL A 224 -8.73 -39.56 13.75
N TYR A 225 -7.78 -39.25 14.63
CA TYR A 225 -7.17 -40.21 15.52
C TYR A 225 -7.63 -39.93 16.95
N TYR A 226 -8.05 -41.00 17.63
CA TYR A 226 -8.41 -40.95 19.05
C TYR A 226 -7.20 -41.40 19.87
N GLN A 227 -6.83 -40.62 20.86
CA GLN A 227 -5.82 -41.01 21.84
C GLN A 227 -6.60 -41.61 23.04
N PRO A 228 -6.33 -42.86 23.41
CA PRO A 228 -6.90 -43.43 24.63
C PRO A 228 -6.36 -42.66 25.85
N VAL A 229 -7.25 -42.30 26.77
CA VAL A 229 -6.96 -41.63 28.05
C VAL A 229 -6.55 -42.71 29.07
#